data_de97949f18eda7d2a60e806d10e3b8c2
#
_entry.id   de97949f18eda7d2a60e806d10e3b8c2
#
_cell.length_a   1.000
_cell.length_b   1.000
_cell.length_c   1.000
_cell.angle_alpha   90.00
_cell.angle_beta   90.00
_cell.angle_gamma   90.00
#
_symmetry.space_group_name_H-M   'P 1'
#
loop_
_entity.id
_entity.type
_entity.pdbx_description
1 polymer ?
#
loop_
_entity_poly.entity_id
_entity_poly.type
_entity_poly.pdbx_seq_one_letter_code
_entity_poly.pdbx_strand_id
1 'polypeptide(L)'
;MSARILIVDDNATNLKLVAYLVKAHGWDVMTAMDAETAQACISECPPDLILMDLQLPGVDGLELTRRLRADPRTRAIPILAVTAFAMKGDQEKALAAGCDDYITKPIDTRALPDTIRRHLARLEIQS
;
A
#
# COMPACT_ATOMS: atom_id res chain seq x y z
N MET A 1 5.57 -18.67 -6.69
CA MET A 1 4.25 -18.05 -6.68
C MET A 1 4.36 -16.55 -6.72
N SER A 2 3.45 -15.90 -7.41
CA SER A 2 3.48 -14.44 -7.53
C SER A 2 3.06 -13.76 -6.23
N ALA A 3 3.77 -12.73 -5.85
CA ALA A 3 3.37 -11.89 -4.73
C ALA A 3 2.06 -11.18 -5.07
N ARG A 4 1.25 -10.93 -4.06
CA ARG A 4 -0.04 -10.24 -4.18
C ARG A 4 0.06 -8.84 -3.61
N ILE A 5 -0.29 -7.86 -4.43
CA ILE A 5 -0.22 -6.45 -4.06
C ILE A 5 -1.65 -5.89 -3.96
N LEU A 6 -1.98 -5.31 -2.82
CA LEU A 6 -3.25 -4.59 -2.65
C LEU A 6 -3.01 -3.11 -2.89
N ILE A 7 -3.80 -2.51 -3.78
CA ILE A 7 -3.73 -1.10 -4.08
C ILE A 7 -5.00 -0.44 -3.55
N VAL A 8 -4.85 0.51 -2.64
CA VAL A 8 -5.97 1.24 -2.03
C VAL A 8 -5.90 2.70 -2.48
N ASP A 9 -6.86 3.12 -3.29
CA ASP A 9 -6.92 4.48 -3.85
C ASP A 9 -8.35 4.78 -4.25
N ASP A 10 -8.87 5.96 -3.89
CA ASP A 10 -10.24 6.35 -4.24
C ASP A 10 -10.35 6.91 -5.66
N ASN A 11 -9.25 7.16 -6.34
CA ASN A 11 -9.23 7.63 -7.71
C ASN A 11 -9.14 6.44 -8.68
N ALA A 12 -10.25 6.18 -9.38
CA ALA A 12 -10.34 5.02 -10.27
C ALA A 12 -9.29 5.03 -11.38
N THR A 13 -8.94 6.20 -11.90
CA THR A 13 -7.94 6.32 -12.96
C THR A 13 -6.55 5.94 -12.45
N ASN A 14 -6.15 6.45 -11.29
CA ASN A 14 -4.88 6.09 -10.67
C ASN A 14 -4.84 4.61 -10.34
N LEU A 15 -5.95 4.08 -9.82
CA LEU A 15 -6.05 2.68 -9.43
C LEU A 15 -5.79 1.76 -10.64
N LYS A 16 -6.41 2.07 -11.78
CA LYS A 16 -6.22 1.30 -13.01
C LYS A 16 -4.79 1.38 -13.52
N LEU A 17 -4.19 2.56 -13.49
CA LEU A 17 -2.82 2.76 -13.96
C LEU A 17 -1.83 1.96 -13.13
N VAL A 18 -1.93 2.07 -11.81
CA VAL A 18 -1.02 1.37 -10.90
C VAL A 18 -1.24 -0.14 -10.99
N ALA A 19 -2.50 -0.57 -11.06
CA ALA A 19 -2.83 -2.00 -11.22
C ALA A 19 -2.22 -2.58 -12.50
N TYR A 20 -2.33 -1.86 -13.60
CA TYR A 20 -1.74 -2.29 -14.87
C TYR A 20 -0.22 -2.44 -14.75
N LEU A 21 0.42 -1.44 -14.16
CA LEU A 21 1.87 -1.44 -13.99
C LEU A 21 2.34 -2.62 -13.12
N VAL A 22 1.65 -2.87 -12.02
CA VAL A 22 1.99 -3.94 -11.09
C VAL A 22 1.80 -5.30 -11.77
N LYS A 23 0.70 -5.52 -12.47
CA LYS A 23 0.46 -6.75 -13.23
C LYS A 23 1.51 -6.98 -14.30
N ALA A 24 1.94 -5.92 -14.97
CA ALA A 24 2.94 -6.02 -16.05
C ALA A 24 4.28 -6.55 -15.53
N HIS A 25 4.56 -6.39 -14.22
CA HIS A 25 5.77 -6.90 -13.60
C HIS A 25 5.60 -8.29 -12.97
N GLY A 26 4.47 -8.95 -13.23
CA GLY A 26 4.26 -10.35 -12.84
C GLY A 26 3.64 -10.55 -11.47
N TRP A 27 3.18 -9.52 -10.80
CA TRP A 27 2.53 -9.63 -9.49
C TRP A 27 1.01 -9.73 -9.65
N ASP A 28 0.36 -10.39 -8.70
CA ASP A 28 -1.09 -10.40 -8.62
C ASP A 28 -1.58 -9.11 -7.97
N VAL A 29 -2.75 -8.62 -8.39
CA VAL A 29 -3.27 -7.34 -7.94
C VAL A 29 -4.65 -7.50 -7.32
N MET A 30 -4.86 -6.87 -6.16
CA MET A 30 -6.16 -6.63 -5.56
C MET A 30 -6.33 -5.12 -5.46
N THR A 31 -7.55 -4.63 -5.62
CA THR A 31 -7.84 -3.19 -5.55
C THR A 31 -8.97 -2.89 -4.59
N ALA A 32 -8.90 -1.72 -3.94
CA ALA A 32 -9.96 -1.22 -3.07
C ALA A 32 -10.00 0.29 -3.17
N MET A 33 -11.19 0.87 -3.10
CA MET A 33 -11.38 2.32 -3.23
C MET A 33 -11.66 3.01 -1.90
N ASP A 34 -11.77 2.24 -0.82
CA ASP A 34 -12.00 2.77 0.52
C ASP A 34 -11.44 1.81 1.57
N ALA A 35 -11.40 2.26 2.82
CA ALA A 35 -10.83 1.48 3.91
C ALA A 35 -11.64 0.22 4.21
N GLU A 36 -12.96 0.31 4.15
CA GLU A 36 -13.84 -0.82 4.43
C GLU A 36 -13.62 -1.96 3.44
N THR A 37 -13.60 -1.65 2.15
CA THR A 37 -13.32 -2.64 1.09
C THR A 37 -11.93 -3.21 1.26
N ALA A 38 -10.94 -2.36 1.58
CA ALA A 38 -9.58 -2.82 1.80
C ALA A 38 -9.49 -3.81 2.96
N GLN A 39 -10.15 -3.53 4.07
CA GLN A 39 -10.16 -4.43 5.22
C GLN A 39 -10.81 -5.77 4.89
N ALA A 40 -11.90 -5.75 4.12
CA ALA A 40 -12.57 -6.98 3.69
C ALA A 40 -11.64 -7.82 2.80
N CYS A 41 -10.96 -7.20 1.86
CA CYS A 41 -9.99 -7.89 0.99
C CYS A 41 -8.86 -8.52 1.80
N ILE A 42 -8.31 -7.78 2.76
CA ILE A 42 -7.21 -8.24 3.60
C ILE A 42 -7.64 -9.43 4.45
N SER A 43 -8.86 -9.39 5.00
CA SER A 43 -9.39 -10.48 5.83
C SER A 43 -9.57 -11.76 5.03
N GLU A 44 -10.06 -11.66 3.80
CA GLU A 44 -10.26 -12.84 2.95
C GLU A 44 -8.95 -13.40 2.42
N CYS A 45 -8.04 -12.52 2.01
CA CYS A 45 -6.84 -12.92 1.31
C CYS A 45 -5.72 -11.91 1.59
N PRO A 46 -4.95 -12.11 2.67
CA PRO A 46 -3.90 -11.15 3.06
C PRO A 46 -2.91 -10.94 1.92
N PRO A 47 -2.64 -9.67 1.56
CA PRO A 47 -1.64 -9.37 0.53
C PRO A 47 -0.23 -9.47 1.07
N ASP A 48 0.73 -9.50 0.17
CA ASP A 48 2.15 -9.48 0.51
C ASP A 48 2.68 -8.06 0.68
N LEU A 49 1.97 -7.08 0.12
CA LEU A 49 2.34 -5.67 0.22
C LEU A 49 1.12 -4.81 -0.07
N ILE A 50 1.02 -3.66 0.57
CA ILE A 50 -0.09 -2.72 0.39
C ILE A 50 0.46 -1.37 -0.10
N LEU A 51 -0.12 -0.85 -1.20
CA LEU A 51 0.05 0.54 -1.62
C LEU A 51 -1.17 1.30 -1.10
N MET A 52 -0.94 2.17 -0.13
CA MET A 52 -2.01 2.83 0.62
C MET A 52 -2.08 4.33 0.33
N ASP A 53 -3.15 4.77 -0.34
CA ASP A 53 -3.42 6.20 -0.46
C ASP A 53 -3.84 6.72 0.91
N LEU A 54 -3.17 7.77 1.38
CA LEU A 54 -3.48 8.35 2.69
C LEU A 54 -4.74 9.20 2.66
N GLN A 55 -5.22 9.58 1.48
CA GLN A 55 -6.36 10.48 1.30
C GLN A 55 -7.61 9.72 0.88
N LEU A 56 -8.07 8.83 1.75
CA LEU A 56 -9.29 8.05 1.50
C LEU A 56 -10.50 8.73 2.11
N PRO A 57 -11.70 8.55 1.51
CA PRO A 57 -12.92 9.05 2.12
C PRO A 57 -13.26 8.26 3.39
N GLY A 58 -13.85 8.92 4.38
CA GLY A 58 -14.22 8.30 5.64
C GLY A 58 -13.02 8.02 6.52
N VAL A 59 -12.71 6.74 6.74
CA VAL A 59 -11.50 6.33 7.48
C VAL A 59 -10.30 6.55 6.58
N ASP A 60 -9.37 7.41 6.98
CA ASP A 60 -8.20 7.72 6.16
C ASP A 60 -7.15 6.61 6.21
N GLY A 61 -6.16 6.71 5.31
CA GLY A 61 -5.12 5.70 5.19
C GLY A 61 -4.24 5.57 6.43
N LEU A 62 -4.06 6.65 7.19
CA LEU A 62 -3.28 6.60 8.43
C LEU A 62 -3.99 5.76 9.49
N GLU A 63 -5.30 5.96 9.65
CA GLU A 63 -6.09 5.19 10.60
C GLU A 63 -6.13 3.71 10.22
N LEU A 64 -6.32 3.43 8.93
CA LEU A 64 -6.29 2.05 8.45
C LEU A 64 -4.94 1.40 8.72
N THR A 65 -3.85 2.13 8.49
CA THR A 65 -2.50 1.64 8.78
C THR A 65 -2.34 1.29 10.26
N ARG A 66 -2.82 2.14 11.16
CA ARG A 66 -2.76 1.87 12.60
C ARG A 66 -3.51 0.59 12.96
N ARG A 67 -4.70 0.40 12.38
CA ARG A 67 -5.51 -0.81 12.62
C ARG A 67 -4.79 -2.06 12.14
N LEU A 68 -4.14 -1.99 10.98
CA LEU A 68 -3.40 -3.13 10.44
C LEU A 68 -2.18 -3.48 11.32
N ARG A 69 -1.49 -2.47 11.85
CA ARG A 69 -0.35 -2.69 12.74
C ARG A 69 -0.75 -3.22 14.10
N ALA A 70 -1.98 -2.94 14.53
CA ALA A 70 -2.49 -3.45 15.80
C ALA A 70 -2.96 -4.91 15.72
N ASP A 71 -3.19 -5.44 14.51
CA ASP A 71 -3.66 -6.80 14.30
C ASP A 71 -2.48 -7.73 14.04
N PRO A 72 -2.27 -8.78 14.87
CA PRO A 72 -1.15 -9.71 14.69
C PRO A 72 -1.12 -10.39 13.32
N ARG A 73 -2.27 -10.50 12.65
CA ARG A 73 -2.34 -11.15 11.33
C ARG A 73 -1.82 -10.27 10.20
N THR A 74 -1.77 -8.95 10.41
CA THR A 74 -1.44 -7.99 9.35
C THR A 74 -0.25 -7.08 9.69
N ARG A 75 0.20 -7.07 10.93
CA ARG A 75 1.22 -6.12 11.38
C ARG A 75 2.57 -6.24 10.66
N ALA A 76 2.84 -7.37 10.03
CA ALA A 76 4.11 -7.59 9.32
C ALA A 76 4.02 -7.26 7.82
N ILE A 77 2.83 -6.96 7.30
CA ILE A 77 2.66 -6.66 5.88
C ILE A 77 3.27 -5.29 5.57
N PRO A 78 4.20 -5.19 4.59
CA PRO A 78 4.74 -3.89 4.19
C PRO A 78 3.63 -2.96 3.68
N ILE A 79 3.61 -1.73 4.18
CA ILE A 79 2.65 -0.71 3.76
C ILE A 79 3.42 0.49 3.23
N LEU A 80 3.22 0.79 1.94
CA LEU A 80 3.82 1.94 1.29
C LEU A 80 2.75 3.02 1.17
N ALA A 81 2.96 4.14 1.87
CA ALA A 81 2.03 5.27 1.83
C ALA A 81 2.16 6.00 0.51
N VAL A 82 1.04 6.35 -0.10
CA VAL A 82 1.00 7.15 -1.34
C VAL A 82 0.19 8.41 -1.06
N THR A 83 0.73 9.57 -1.38
CA THR A 83 0.07 10.83 -1.07
C THR A 83 0.47 11.95 -2.02
N ALA A 84 -0.45 12.89 -2.25
CA ALA A 84 -0.18 14.11 -3.00
C ALA A 84 0.56 15.15 -2.14
N PHE A 85 0.55 14.98 -0.82
CA PHE A 85 1.17 15.93 0.09
C PHE A 85 2.59 15.48 0.43
N ALA A 86 3.57 16.25 -0.03
CA ALA A 86 5.00 15.93 0.12
C ALA A 86 5.66 16.73 1.23
N MET A 87 4.90 17.27 2.17
CA MET A 87 5.47 18.04 3.27
C MET A 87 6.11 17.11 4.30
N LYS A 88 7.18 17.57 4.92
CA LYS A 88 7.94 16.79 5.89
C LYS A 88 7.07 16.23 7.02
N GLY A 89 6.13 17.05 7.52
CA GLY A 89 5.23 16.61 8.58
C GLY A 89 4.32 15.44 8.17
N ASP A 90 3.92 15.38 6.90
CA ASP A 90 3.07 14.31 6.41
C ASP A 90 3.83 12.99 6.32
N GLN A 91 5.09 13.05 5.91
CA GLN A 91 5.96 11.87 5.87
C GLN A 91 6.17 11.31 7.28
N GLU A 92 6.43 12.19 8.25
CA GLU A 92 6.60 11.78 9.63
C GLU A 92 5.34 11.13 10.20
N LYS A 93 4.15 11.67 9.87
CA LYS A 93 2.88 11.09 10.29
C LYS A 93 2.67 9.70 9.71
N ALA A 94 3.01 9.50 8.43
CA ALA A 94 2.88 8.21 7.78
C ALA A 94 3.76 7.16 8.46
N LEU A 95 5.01 7.50 8.70
CA LEU A 95 5.95 6.59 9.36
C LEU A 95 5.53 6.31 10.81
N ALA A 96 5.06 7.32 11.53
CA ALA A 96 4.59 7.16 12.90
C ALA A 96 3.35 6.26 12.98
N ALA A 97 2.50 6.26 11.94
CA ALA A 97 1.33 5.39 11.89
C ALA A 97 1.69 3.93 11.59
N GLY A 98 2.90 3.69 11.10
CA GLY A 98 3.39 2.34 10.82
C GLY A 98 3.67 2.03 9.36
N CYS A 99 3.67 3.05 8.47
CA CYS A 99 4.04 2.85 7.08
C CYS A 99 5.54 2.56 6.97
N ASP A 100 5.91 1.70 6.04
CA ASP A 100 7.31 1.31 5.83
C ASP A 100 8.04 2.26 4.89
N ASP A 101 7.29 2.93 4.01
CA ASP A 101 7.88 3.86 3.05
C ASP A 101 6.83 4.87 2.63
N TYR A 102 7.25 5.86 1.86
CA TYR A 102 6.44 7.01 1.50
C TYR A 102 6.67 7.36 0.04
N ILE A 103 5.59 7.40 -0.74
CA ILE A 103 5.64 7.70 -2.17
C ILE A 103 4.77 8.92 -2.45
N THR A 104 5.34 9.94 -3.11
CA THR A 104 4.58 11.14 -3.45
C THR A 104 3.95 11.02 -4.83
N LYS A 105 2.75 11.58 -4.98
CA LYS A 105 2.09 11.68 -6.28
C LYS A 105 2.60 12.92 -7.03
N PRO A 106 2.71 12.87 -8.37
CA PRO A 106 2.38 11.72 -9.22
C PRO A 106 3.42 10.59 -9.04
N ILE A 107 2.92 9.34 -9.07
CA ILE A 107 3.79 8.19 -8.86
C ILE A 107 4.80 8.08 -10.02
N ASP A 108 6.08 7.93 -9.67
CA ASP A 108 7.12 7.64 -10.65
C ASP A 108 6.98 6.17 -11.06
N THR A 109 6.40 5.94 -12.24
CA THR A 109 6.12 4.59 -12.74
C THR A 109 7.37 3.77 -13.00
N ARG A 110 8.53 4.41 -13.13
CA ARG A 110 9.82 3.71 -13.33
C ARG A 110 10.39 3.22 -12.00
N ALA A 111 10.21 4.02 -10.96
CA ALA A 111 10.77 3.71 -9.64
C ALA A 111 9.89 2.75 -8.84
N LEU A 112 8.57 2.75 -9.07
CA LEU A 112 7.63 1.99 -8.27
C LEU A 112 7.92 0.47 -8.24
N PRO A 113 8.19 -0.20 -9.37
CA PRO A 113 8.48 -1.64 -9.33
C PRO A 113 9.69 -1.98 -8.47
N ASP A 114 10.74 -1.17 -8.53
CA ASP A 114 11.95 -1.41 -7.72
C ASP A 114 11.67 -1.20 -6.24
N THR A 115 10.87 -0.20 -5.90
CA THR A 115 10.46 0.04 -4.52
C THR A 115 9.67 -1.14 -3.98
N ILE A 116 8.73 -1.67 -4.75
CA ILE A 116 7.95 -2.84 -4.37
C ILE A 116 8.86 -4.05 -4.16
N ARG A 117 9.76 -4.34 -5.11
CA ARG A 117 10.68 -5.46 -5.01
C ARG A 117 11.55 -5.38 -3.76
N ARG A 118 12.04 -4.20 -3.44
CA ARG A 118 12.88 -3.98 -2.27
C ARG A 118 12.15 -4.36 -0.97
N HIS A 119 10.90 -3.95 -0.86
CA HIS A 119 10.11 -4.25 0.34
C HIS A 119 9.64 -5.71 0.40
N LEU A 120 9.37 -6.34 -0.75
CA LEU A 120 9.06 -7.77 -0.80
C LEU A 120 10.28 -8.61 -0.42
N ALA A 121 11.47 -8.22 -0.86
CA ALA A 121 12.70 -8.93 -0.53
C ALA A 121 12.99 -8.92 0.98
N ARG A 122 12.63 -7.83 1.67
CA ARG A 122 12.80 -7.75 3.13
C ARG A 122 11.99 -8.84 3.85
N LEU A 123 10.79 -9.16 3.35
CA LEU A 123 9.97 -10.23 3.92
C LEU A 123 10.64 -11.59 3.77
N GLU A 124 11.25 -11.85 2.63
CA GLU A 124 11.93 -13.11 2.38
C GLU A 124 13.12 -13.30 3.32
N ILE A 125 13.85 -12.22 3.60
CA ILE A 125 14.99 -12.26 4.51
C ILE A 125 14.55 -12.52 5.95
N GLN A 126 13.38 -11.98 6.34
CA GLN A 126 12.86 -12.10 7.70
C GLN A 126 12.12 -13.42 7.96
N SER A 127 11.76 -14.11 6.91
CA SER A 127 11.11 -15.41 7.05
C SER A 127 12.16 -16.53 7.02
#